data_43c98bbc7a8a7cfbf38b335f897a4430
#
_entry.id   43c98bbc7a8a7cfbf38b335f897a4430
#
_cell.length_a   1.000
_cell.length_b   1.000
_cell.length_c   1.000
_cell.angle_alpha   90.00
_cell.angle_beta   90.00
_cell.angle_gamma   90.00
#
_symmetry.space_group_name_H-M   'P 1'
#
loop_
_entity.id
_entity.type
_entity.pdbx_description
1 polymer ?
#
loop_
_entity_poly.entity_id
_entity_poly.type
_entity_poly.pdbx_seq_one_letter_code
_entity_poly.pdbx_strand_id
1 'polypeptide(L)'
;MRNNFRLRLGCAFLGMILPAIAAIPCGAQGVADDSLVFIHANLIDGISNAATMDATVVVTKGRIESIGRGAAPAGRGAVVDLTGHWLLPGFVDAHVHVGNLADAKRALRSGATTIGEAGVNHFADIGMRELNHKGVVDVPDVVAAGYHIRTHPADDYFIDFPQDMDLMGGVHGTEAVRRMVQRMASRGVNRIKVMATERAGTPDTDPRIRVFNDEELAAIVEEANKTGLWVVAHAHGNEGAAAAVRAGVHSIEHGTYLSDDTLRLMKEKGVYLDPTITALVDMSDPEGEYDNPILQMRGKAMLPTGREMTARAWKMGVKIVAGTDTSYFDKNNRTLADEMIELSDAGLGPMEAIKAGTSVSAEELGVDKRTGSIRVGYEADFVVIDRSPLENIRHIGDVVMVVNNGRIALNRLNVAAHP
;
A
#
# COMPACT_ATOMS: atom_id res chain seq x y z
N MET A 1 -62.40 45.81 -29.44
CA MET A 1 -63.35 45.32 -30.43
C MET A 1 -63.23 43.78 -30.35
N ARG A 2 -64.07 43.18 -29.66
CA ARG A 2 -65.19 42.25 -29.91
C ARG A 2 -64.99 41.46 -31.20
N ASN A 3 -64.83 40.10 -31.11
CA ASN A 3 -65.87 39.20 -31.65
C ASN A 3 -65.71 37.80 -31.12
N ASN A 4 -66.82 37.31 -30.53
CA ASN A 4 -67.11 35.95 -30.13
C ASN A 4 -67.48 35.15 -31.38
N PHE A 5 -67.04 33.86 -31.45
CA PHE A 5 -67.76 32.83 -32.21
C PHE A 5 -67.89 31.56 -31.42
N ARG A 6 -69.06 31.23 -30.97
CA ARG A 6 -69.46 29.96 -30.44
C ARG A 6 -69.88 29.05 -31.63
N LEU A 7 -69.32 27.84 -31.65
CA LEU A 7 -69.94 26.79 -32.44
C LEU A 7 -70.20 25.57 -31.59
N ARG A 8 -71.45 25.14 -31.53
CA ARG A 8 -71.91 23.87 -30.94
C ARG A 8 -71.91 22.81 -32.03
N LEU A 9 -71.44 21.59 -31.72
CA LEU A 9 -71.89 20.32 -32.37
C LEU A 9 -71.40 19.22 -31.40
N GLY A 10 -72.16 18.34 -30.87
CA GLY A 10 -72.90 17.30 -31.51
C GLY A 10 -72.31 15.97 -31.04
N CYS A 11 -72.84 15.36 -29.93
CA CYS A 11 -72.43 14.03 -29.44
C CYS A 11 -72.71 12.95 -30.44
N ALA A 12 -71.70 12.14 -30.81
CA ALA A 12 -71.92 10.79 -31.36
C ALA A 12 -71.13 9.80 -30.48
N PHE A 13 -71.87 8.96 -29.78
CA PHE A 13 -71.35 7.82 -29.06
C PHE A 13 -70.94 6.73 -30.04
N LEU A 14 -69.63 6.46 -30.16
CA LEU A 14 -69.15 5.25 -30.83
C LEU A 14 -68.52 4.36 -29.75
N GLY A 15 -69.18 3.26 -29.42
CA GLY A 15 -68.68 2.26 -28.48
C GLY A 15 -67.46 1.55 -29.05
N MET A 16 -66.26 1.80 -28.47
CA MET A 16 -65.10 1.00 -28.74
C MET A 16 -64.99 -0.11 -27.67
N ILE A 17 -65.10 -1.34 -28.16
CA ILE A 17 -64.74 -2.55 -27.40
C ILE A 17 -63.25 -2.57 -27.31
N LEU A 18 -62.69 -2.34 -26.09
CA LEU A 18 -61.26 -2.55 -25.77
C LEU A 18 -61.02 -4.05 -25.54
N PRO A 19 -60.07 -4.67 -26.23
CA PRO A 19 -59.63 -6.01 -25.87
C PRO A 19 -58.93 -5.96 -24.51
N ALA A 20 -59.26 -6.87 -23.62
CA ALA A 20 -58.58 -7.08 -22.35
C ALA A 20 -57.14 -7.50 -22.64
N ILE A 21 -56.17 -6.58 -22.40
CA ILE A 21 -54.76 -6.91 -22.37
C ILE A 21 -54.54 -7.70 -21.10
N ALA A 22 -54.28 -9.01 -21.23
CA ALA A 22 -53.80 -9.84 -20.12
C ALA A 22 -52.51 -9.25 -19.63
N ALA A 23 -52.46 -8.80 -18.36
CA ALA A 23 -51.25 -8.40 -17.68
C ALA A 23 -50.32 -9.62 -17.63
N ILE A 24 -49.25 -9.61 -18.41
CA ILE A 24 -48.11 -10.50 -18.23
C ILE A 24 -47.52 -10.13 -16.86
N PRO A 25 -47.40 -11.07 -15.89
CA PRO A 25 -46.72 -10.77 -14.67
C PRO A 25 -45.29 -10.37 -15.05
N CYS A 26 -44.91 -9.13 -14.77
CA CYS A 26 -43.53 -8.69 -14.77
C CYS A 26 -42.83 -9.55 -13.71
N GLY A 27 -42.16 -10.61 -14.16
CA GLY A 27 -41.30 -11.41 -13.30
C GLY A 27 -40.33 -10.41 -12.71
N ALA A 28 -40.27 -10.33 -11.38
CA ALA A 28 -39.24 -9.61 -10.68
C ALA A 28 -37.91 -10.15 -11.20
N GLN A 29 -37.27 -9.38 -12.08
CA GLN A 29 -35.86 -9.59 -12.35
C GLN A 29 -35.18 -9.42 -10.99
N GLY A 30 -34.79 -10.55 -10.39
CA GLY A 30 -34.01 -10.54 -9.18
C GLY A 30 -32.83 -9.62 -9.43
N VAL A 31 -32.67 -8.62 -8.57
CA VAL A 31 -31.46 -7.78 -8.54
C VAL A 31 -30.30 -8.76 -8.53
N ALA A 32 -29.44 -8.70 -9.54
CA ALA A 32 -28.26 -9.55 -9.59
C ALA A 32 -27.52 -9.34 -8.28
N ASP A 33 -27.24 -10.41 -7.56
CA ASP A 33 -26.51 -10.35 -6.30
C ASP A 33 -25.06 -9.91 -6.63
N ASP A 34 -24.66 -8.72 -6.19
CA ASP A 34 -23.32 -8.12 -6.39
C ASP A 34 -22.23 -8.86 -5.62
N SER A 35 -22.47 -10.10 -5.20
CA SER A 35 -21.46 -10.90 -4.48
C SER A 35 -20.46 -11.55 -5.43
N LEU A 36 -19.23 -11.71 -4.94
CA LEU A 36 -18.20 -12.58 -5.52
C LEU A 36 -17.97 -13.77 -4.56
N VAL A 37 -17.87 -14.97 -5.11
CA VAL A 37 -17.60 -16.17 -4.31
C VAL A 37 -16.36 -16.86 -4.87
N PHE A 38 -15.32 -16.96 -4.05
CA PHE A 38 -14.11 -17.70 -4.35
C PHE A 38 -14.20 -19.08 -3.71
N ILE A 39 -14.10 -20.15 -4.51
CA ILE A 39 -14.22 -21.54 -4.04
C ILE A 39 -12.91 -22.30 -4.29
N HIS A 40 -12.70 -23.39 -3.54
CA HIS A 40 -11.57 -24.30 -3.66
C HIS A 40 -10.18 -23.64 -3.51
N ALA A 41 -10.11 -22.51 -2.77
CA ALA A 41 -8.88 -21.78 -2.57
C ALA A 41 -7.95 -22.45 -1.56
N ASN A 42 -6.63 -22.45 -1.83
CA ASN A 42 -5.63 -22.66 -0.80
C ASN A 42 -5.38 -21.30 -0.13
N LEU A 43 -5.94 -21.10 1.07
CA LEU A 43 -6.01 -19.80 1.72
C LEU A 43 -4.86 -19.58 2.70
N ILE A 44 -4.09 -18.50 2.50
CA ILE A 44 -3.21 -17.89 3.51
C ILE A 44 -3.91 -16.62 4.00
N ASP A 45 -4.31 -16.58 5.27
CA ASP A 45 -5.11 -15.48 5.82
C ASP A 45 -4.29 -14.25 6.26
N GLY A 46 -2.97 -14.32 6.20
CA GLY A 46 -2.05 -13.26 6.65
C GLY A 46 -1.79 -13.23 8.17
N ILE A 47 -2.37 -14.15 8.95
CA ILE A 47 -2.26 -14.17 10.42
C ILE A 47 -1.82 -15.53 10.94
N SER A 48 -2.46 -16.59 10.45
CA SER A 48 -2.21 -17.97 10.87
C SER A 48 -0.84 -18.44 10.40
N ASN A 49 -0.28 -19.44 11.11
CA ASN A 49 0.99 -20.04 10.71
C ASN A 49 0.81 -21.21 9.73
N ALA A 50 -0.42 -21.49 9.32
CA ALA A 50 -0.75 -22.56 8.39
C ALA A 50 -1.83 -22.12 7.41
N ALA A 51 -1.76 -22.62 6.19
CA ALA A 51 -2.79 -22.41 5.18
C ALA A 51 -4.05 -23.24 5.46
N THR A 52 -5.21 -22.73 5.07
CA THR A 52 -6.47 -23.45 5.04
C THR A 52 -6.74 -23.95 3.62
N MET A 53 -6.79 -25.27 3.45
CA MET A 53 -7.06 -25.88 2.15
C MET A 53 -8.57 -25.93 1.87
N ASP A 54 -8.93 -25.83 0.58
CA ASP A 54 -10.31 -25.91 0.10
C ASP A 54 -11.24 -24.88 0.75
N ALA A 55 -10.75 -23.65 0.87
CA ALA A 55 -11.51 -22.56 1.45
C ALA A 55 -12.53 -21.96 0.46
N THR A 56 -13.66 -21.49 1.00
CA THR A 56 -14.66 -20.68 0.29
C THR A 56 -14.75 -19.33 0.95
N VAL A 57 -14.59 -18.25 0.17
CA VAL A 57 -14.69 -16.86 0.64
C VAL A 57 -15.80 -16.17 -0.11
N VAL A 58 -16.75 -15.61 0.63
CA VAL A 58 -17.88 -14.84 0.08
C VAL A 58 -17.64 -13.36 0.33
N VAL A 59 -17.76 -12.58 -0.74
CA VAL A 59 -17.59 -11.12 -0.73
C VAL A 59 -18.91 -10.48 -1.12
N THR A 60 -19.39 -9.51 -0.35
CA THR A 60 -20.58 -8.73 -0.62
C THR A 60 -20.30 -7.26 -0.37
N LYS A 61 -20.63 -6.40 -1.32
CA LYS A 61 -20.41 -4.94 -1.24
C LYS A 61 -18.96 -4.57 -0.87
N GLY A 62 -18.01 -5.27 -1.49
CA GLY A 62 -16.59 -5.01 -1.29
C GLY A 62 -16.00 -5.51 0.03
N ARG A 63 -16.77 -6.25 0.85
CA ARG A 63 -16.32 -6.78 2.13
C ARG A 63 -16.47 -8.29 2.22
N ILE A 64 -15.59 -8.92 2.99
CA ILE A 64 -15.64 -10.34 3.29
C ILE A 64 -16.83 -10.62 4.20
N GLU A 65 -17.84 -11.30 3.67
CA GLU A 65 -19.06 -11.67 4.41
C GLU A 65 -18.87 -12.94 5.22
N SER A 66 -18.24 -13.94 4.61
CA SER A 66 -17.99 -15.21 5.27
C SER A 66 -16.78 -15.94 4.72
N ILE A 67 -16.19 -16.79 5.56
CA ILE A 67 -15.10 -17.70 5.22
C ILE A 67 -15.53 -19.09 5.67
N GLY A 68 -15.49 -20.08 4.77
CA GLY A 68 -15.93 -21.44 5.00
C GLY A 68 -15.16 -22.44 4.15
N ARG A 69 -15.79 -23.59 3.90
CA ARG A 69 -15.29 -24.65 3.01
C ARG A 69 -16.43 -25.20 2.15
N GLY A 70 -16.07 -25.82 1.01
CA GLY A 70 -17.00 -26.50 0.13
C GLY A 70 -17.60 -25.60 -0.94
N ALA A 71 -18.76 -26.00 -1.48
CA ALA A 71 -19.40 -25.35 -2.62
C ALA A 71 -19.87 -23.92 -2.31
N ALA A 72 -20.01 -23.11 -3.36
CA ALA A 72 -20.60 -21.80 -3.28
C ALA A 72 -22.03 -21.87 -2.69
N PRO A 73 -22.42 -20.95 -1.80
CA PRO A 73 -23.80 -20.84 -1.33
C PRO A 73 -24.74 -20.57 -2.51
N ALA A 74 -25.91 -21.21 -2.52
CA ALA A 74 -26.90 -21.05 -3.58
C ALA A 74 -27.42 -19.59 -3.66
N GLY A 75 -27.67 -19.09 -4.86
CA GLY A 75 -28.25 -17.78 -5.10
C GLY A 75 -27.28 -16.61 -4.95
N ARG A 76 -25.98 -16.88 -4.90
CA ARG A 76 -24.93 -15.86 -4.89
C ARG A 76 -24.53 -15.44 -6.32
N GLY A 77 -23.84 -14.30 -6.43
CA GLY A 77 -23.40 -13.72 -7.70
C GLY A 77 -22.31 -14.53 -8.41
N ALA A 78 -21.27 -13.87 -8.89
CA ALA A 78 -20.23 -14.51 -9.69
C ALA A 78 -19.37 -15.47 -8.84
N VAL A 79 -19.15 -16.70 -9.35
CA VAL A 79 -18.30 -17.70 -8.71
C VAL A 79 -16.96 -17.78 -9.45
N VAL A 80 -15.88 -17.72 -8.69
CA VAL A 80 -14.50 -17.88 -9.16
C VAL A 80 -13.94 -19.15 -8.55
N ASP A 81 -13.66 -20.14 -9.41
CA ASP A 81 -13.03 -21.40 -8.98
C ASP A 81 -11.51 -21.21 -8.92
N LEU A 82 -10.94 -21.40 -7.74
CA LEU A 82 -9.51 -21.29 -7.45
C LEU A 82 -8.84 -22.65 -7.23
N THR A 83 -9.40 -23.73 -7.81
CA THR A 83 -8.79 -25.05 -7.72
C THR A 83 -7.31 -25.02 -8.16
N GLY A 84 -6.41 -25.41 -7.26
CA GLY A 84 -4.95 -25.40 -7.47
C GLY A 84 -4.27 -24.05 -7.19
N HIS A 85 -5.02 -22.96 -7.04
CA HIS A 85 -4.48 -21.62 -6.79
C HIS A 85 -4.47 -21.26 -5.30
N TRP A 86 -3.70 -20.22 -4.98
CA TRP A 86 -3.52 -19.71 -3.61
C TRP A 86 -4.13 -18.33 -3.48
N LEU A 87 -4.96 -18.14 -2.46
CA LEU A 87 -5.60 -16.87 -2.12
C LEU A 87 -4.91 -16.27 -0.91
N LEU A 88 -4.39 -15.06 -1.07
CA LEU A 88 -3.69 -14.30 -0.05
C LEU A 88 -4.39 -12.95 0.18
N PRO A 89 -4.16 -12.26 1.32
CA PRO A 89 -4.52 -10.85 1.43
C PRO A 89 -3.87 -10.05 0.32
N GLY A 90 -4.48 -8.96 -0.09
CA GLY A 90 -3.83 -7.95 -0.91
C GLY A 90 -2.52 -7.51 -0.27
N PHE A 91 -1.49 -7.35 -1.07
CA PHE A 91 -0.19 -6.93 -0.57
C PHE A 91 -0.25 -5.49 -0.06
N VAL A 92 0.49 -5.23 1.00
CA VAL A 92 0.60 -3.93 1.65
C VAL A 92 2.06 -3.49 1.59
N ASP A 93 2.38 -2.61 0.64
CA ASP A 93 3.71 -2.05 0.46
C ASP A 93 3.91 -0.85 1.39
N ALA A 94 4.72 -1.01 2.42
CA ALA A 94 4.88 -0.01 3.48
C ALA A 94 5.66 1.24 3.03
N HIS A 95 6.40 1.17 1.90
CA HIS A 95 7.27 2.24 1.45
C HIS A 95 7.35 2.33 -0.07
N VAL A 96 6.71 3.34 -0.64
CA VAL A 96 6.75 3.63 -2.08
C VAL A 96 6.94 5.13 -2.36
N HIS A 97 7.27 5.46 -3.62
CA HIS A 97 7.34 6.82 -4.14
C HIS A 97 6.50 6.97 -5.42
N VAL A 98 5.18 6.76 -5.31
CA VAL A 98 4.27 6.71 -6.44
C VAL A 98 3.68 8.09 -6.72
N GLY A 99 4.18 8.75 -7.76
CA GLY A 99 3.84 10.13 -8.09
C GLY A 99 2.71 10.32 -9.12
N ASN A 100 2.19 9.25 -9.73
CA ASN A 100 1.17 9.37 -10.77
C ASN A 100 0.27 8.12 -10.89
N LEU A 101 -0.85 8.27 -11.61
CA LEU A 101 -1.86 7.20 -11.75
C LEU A 101 -1.37 5.98 -12.54
N ALA A 102 -0.43 6.12 -13.45
CA ALA A 102 0.07 4.99 -14.23
C ALA A 102 0.90 4.06 -13.34
N ASP A 103 1.75 4.63 -12.51
CA ASP A 103 2.57 3.91 -11.54
C ASP A 103 1.69 3.27 -10.45
N ALA A 104 0.70 3.99 -9.92
CA ALA A 104 -0.27 3.45 -8.98
C ALA A 104 -1.02 2.23 -9.54
N LYS A 105 -1.42 2.26 -10.82
CA LYS A 105 -2.05 1.12 -11.47
C LYS A 105 -1.10 -0.06 -11.65
N ARG A 106 0.20 0.18 -11.87
CA ARG A 106 1.20 -0.88 -11.92
C ARG A 106 1.39 -1.52 -10.55
N ALA A 107 1.50 -0.71 -9.49
CA ALA A 107 1.53 -1.20 -8.12
C ALA A 107 0.31 -2.10 -7.82
N LEU A 108 -0.91 -1.64 -8.12
CA LEU A 108 -2.12 -2.45 -7.91
C LEU A 108 -2.07 -3.77 -8.68
N ARG A 109 -1.67 -3.74 -9.95
CA ARG A 109 -1.62 -4.95 -10.79
C ARG A 109 -0.52 -5.93 -10.40
N SER A 110 0.50 -5.50 -9.67
CA SER A 110 1.52 -6.38 -9.07
C SER A 110 1.04 -7.04 -7.77
N GLY A 111 -0.13 -6.63 -7.25
CA GLY A 111 -0.72 -7.17 -6.04
C GLY A 111 -0.75 -6.19 -4.86
N ALA A 112 -0.09 -5.02 -4.94
CA ALA A 112 -0.12 -4.02 -3.88
C ALA A 112 -1.47 -3.29 -3.87
N THR A 113 -2.40 -3.76 -3.04
CA THR A 113 -3.75 -3.17 -2.88
C THR A 113 -3.73 -1.99 -1.92
N THR A 114 -2.72 -1.89 -1.07
CA THR A 114 -2.47 -0.76 -0.17
C THR A 114 -1.00 -0.35 -0.27
N ILE A 115 -0.73 0.96 -0.30
CA ILE A 115 0.62 1.50 -0.36
C ILE A 115 0.83 2.58 0.69
N GLY A 116 1.99 2.56 1.34
CA GLY A 116 2.48 3.60 2.22
C GLY A 116 3.38 4.57 1.46
N GLU A 117 2.87 5.73 1.12
CA GLU A 117 3.65 6.74 0.45
C GLU A 117 4.72 7.32 1.40
N ALA A 118 5.95 7.39 0.94
CA ALA A 118 7.09 7.79 1.75
C ALA A 118 7.72 9.13 1.28
N GLY A 119 6.99 9.87 0.49
CA GLY A 119 7.36 11.21 0.07
C GLY A 119 7.19 11.45 -1.41
N VAL A 120 6.24 12.33 -1.76
CA VAL A 120 5.93 12.71 -3.14
C VAL A 120 5.63 14.21 -3.21
N ASN A 121 5.96 14.81 -4.35
CA ASN A 121 5.71 16.24 -4.57
C ASN A 121 4.23 16.52 -4.85
N HIS A 122 3.80 17.75 -4.57
CA HIS A 122 2.47 18.29 -4.89
C HIS A 122 1.30 17.49 -4.30
N PHE A 123 1.55 16.68 -3.25
CA PHE A 123 0.51 15.88 -2.60
C PHE A 123 -0.25 14.96 -3.56
N ALA A 124 0.45 14.40 -4.57
CA ALA A 124 -0.13 13.46 -5.52
C ALA A 124 -0.71 12.22 -4.82
N ASP A 125 -0.11 11.80 -3.72
CA ASP A 125 -0.57 10.73 -2.82
C ASP A 125 -1.96 10.99 -2.25
N ILE A 126 -2.24 12.20 -1.76
CA ILE A 126 -3.56 12.59 -1.27
C ILE A 126 -4.57 12.55 -2.42
N GLY A 127 -4.19 13.05 -3.61
CA GLY A 127 -5.05 12.98 -4.80
C GLY A 127 -5.43 11.55 -5.16
N MET A 128 -4.48 10.62 -5.15
CA MET A 128 -4.72 9.20 -5.43
C MET A 128 -5.58 8.54 -4.36
N ARG A 129 -5.34 8.83 -3.08
CA ARG A 129 -6.19 8.37 -1.96
C ARG A 129 -7.65 8.76 -2.17
N GLU A 130 -7.92 10.03 -2.50
CA GLU A 130 -9.27 10.50 -2.74
C GLU A 130 -9.94 9.86 -3.96
N LEU A 131 -9.17 9.56 -5.02
CA LEU A 131 -9.70 8.86 -6.19
C LEU A 131 -10.06 7.41 -5.88
N ASN A 132 -9.25 6.72 -5.07
CA ASN A 132 -9.54 5.37 -4.58
C ASN A 132 -10.82 5.37 -3.73
N HIS A 133 -10.89 6.21 -2.69
CA HIS A 133 -12.04 6.28 -1.78
C HIS A 133 -13.36 6.60 -2.49
N LYS A 134 -13.32 7.38 -3.57
CA LYS A 134 -14.50 7.68 -4.40
C LYS A 134 -14.82 6.56 -5.40
N GLY A 135 -13.96 5.56 -5.51
CA GLY A 135 -14.12 4.47 -6.48
C GLY A 135 -14.08 4.93 -7.96
N VAL A 136 -13.43 6.06 -8.24
CA VAL A 136 -13.39 6.67 -9.58
C VAL A 136 -12.34 6.00 -10.46
N VAL A 137 -11.24 5.56 -9.87
CA VAL A 137 -10.12 4.92 -10.57
C VAL A 137 -9.64 3.71 -9.77
N ASP A 138 -9.30 2.61 -10.45
CA ASP A 138 -8.68 1.46 -9.81
C ASP A 138 -7.19 1.76 -9.56
N VAL A 139 -6.90 2.15 -8.32
CA VAL A 139 -5.57 2.38 -7.75
C VAL A 139 -5.52 1.77 -6.36
N PRO A 140 -4.35 1.50 -5.78
CA PRO A 140 -4.24 1.05 -4.40
C PRO A 140 -4.89 2.05 -3.43
N ASP A 141 -5.23 1.58 -2.23
CA ASP A 141 -5.43 2.50 -1.12
C ASP A 141 -4.10 3.12 -0.70
N VAL A 142 -4.11 4.40 -0.30
CA VAL A 142 -2.89 5.18 -0.08
C VAL A 142 -2.87 5.75 1.33
N VAL A 143 -1.80 5.42 2.08
CA VAL A 143 -1.43 6.09 3.33
C VAL A 143 -0.43 7.20 2.97
N ALA A 144 -0.91 8.45 2.95
CA ALA A 144 -0.19 9.59 2.40
C ALA A 144 0.79 10.21 3.40
N ALA A 145 1.95 10.68 2.91
CA ALA A 145 2.96 11.40 3.69
C ALA A 145 3.25 12.82 3.17
N GLY A 146 2.97 13.11 1.91
CA GLY A 146 3.34 14.39 1.28
C GLY A 146 4.84 14.57 1.13
N TYR A 147 5.37 15.76 1.44
CA TYR A 147 6.79 16.04 1.36
C TYR A 147 7.58 15.48 2.55
N HIS A 148 8.83 15.08 2.30
CA HIS A 148 9.78 14.74 3.37
C HIS A 148 10.09 15.94 4.25
N ILE A 149 10.18 15.76 5.57
CA ILE A 149 10.86 16.67 6.46
C ILE A 149 12.36 16.44 6.32
N ARG A 150 13.08 17.36 5.70
CA ARG A 150 14.51 17.28 5.42
C ARG A 150 15.18 18.64 5.51
N THR A 151 16.51 18.65 5.70
CA THR A 151 17.28 19.89 5.86
C THR A 151 17.26 20.82 4.64
N HIS A 152 17.12 20.25 3.45
CA HIS A 152 17.01 21.03 2.20
C HIS A 152 15.78 20.53 1.42
N PRO A 153 14.62 21.13 1.60
CA PRO A 153 13.41 20.81 0.83
C PRO A 153 13.63 20.99 -0.69
N ALA A 154 12.88 20.23 -1.49
CA ALA A 154 12.88 20.44 -2.94
C ALA A 154 12.24 21.78 -3.29
N ASP A 155 12.57 22.35 -4.45
CA ASP A 155 12.01 23.60 -4.94
C ASP A 155 10.48 23.55 -5.02
N ASP A 156 9.92 22.39 -5.37
CA ASP A 156 8.47 22.17 -5.43
C ASP A 156 7.77 22.41 -4.07
N TYR A 157 8.46 22.16 -2.94
CA TYR A 157 7.93 22.48 -1.62
C TYR A 157 7.63 24.01 -1.50
N PHE A 158 8.52 24.85 -2.00
CA PHE A 158 8.36 26.31 -1.93
C PHE A 158 7.34 26.84 -2.94
N ILE A 159 7.03 26.07 -4.00
CA ILE A 159 5.91 26.37 -4.89
C ILE A 159 4.58 26.15 -4.14
N ASP A 160 4.45 25.05 -3.41
CA ASP A 160 3.24 24.73 -2.64
C ASP A 160 3.12 25.54 -1.33
N PHE A 161 4.26 26.00 -0.79
CA PHE A 161 4.35 26.77 0.45
C PHE A 161 5.23 28.01 0.30
N PRO A 162 4.84 29.00 -0.51
CA PRO A 162 5.65 30.21 -0.75
C PRO A 162 5.89 31.06 0.50
N GLN A 163 5.08 30.87 1.55
CA GLN A 163 5.27 31.52 2.85
C GLN A 163 6.45 30.96 3.66
N ASP A 164 7.07 29.85 3.23
CA ASP A 164 8.21 29.22 3.87
C ASP A 164 9.54 29.44 3.11
N MET A 165 9.59 30.46 2.23
CA MET A 165 10.79 30.83 1.46
C MET A 165 12.02 31.15 2.33
N ASP A 166 11.82 31.54 3.59
CA ASP A 166 12.89 31.71 4.57
C ASP A 166 13.63 30.41 4.90
N LEU A 167 13.03 29.23 4.64
CA LEU A 167 13.64 27.91 4.81
C LEU A 167 14.48 27.47 3.61
N MET A 168 14.55 28.23 2.53
CA MET A 168 15.29 27.88 1.31
C MET A 168 16.79 27.72 1.57
N GLY A 169 17.34 28.44 2.54
CA GLY A 169 18.74 28.31 3.00
C GLY A 169 19.02 27.08 3.88
N GLY A 170 18.01 26.33 4.23
CA GLY A 170 18.08 25.13 5.08
C GLY A 170 17.06 25.15 6.21
N VAL A 171 16.64 23.95 6.60
CA VAL A 171 15.69 23.73 7.71
C VAL A 171 16.50 23.32 8.95
N HIS A 172 16.61 24.26 9.90
CA HIS A 172 17.35 24.07 11.13
C HIS A 172 16.58 24.64 12.33
N GLY A 173 16.71 23.98 13.47
CA GLY A 173 16.07 24.35 14.72
C GLY A 173 14.63 23.87 14.84
N THR A 174 14.19 23.77 16.10
CA THR A 174 12.89 23.13 16.44
C THR A 174 11.69 23.85 15.88
N GLU A 175 11.74 25.16 15.70
CA GLU A 175 10.62 25.94 15.12
C GLU A 175 10.43 25.65 13.64
N ALA A 176 11.53 25.58 12.86
CA ALA A 176 11.48 25.30 11.44
C ALA A 176 10.92 23.90 11.16
N VAL A 177 11.38 22.88 11.88
CA VAL A 177 10.88 21.51 11.68
C VAL A 177 9.42 21.37 12.13
N ARG A 178 8.98 21.99 13.23
CA ARG A 178 7.58 22.02 13.65
C ARG A 178 6.69 22.65 12.57
N ARG A 179 7.13 23.75 11.99
CA ARG A 179 6.41 24.42 10.91
C ARG A 179 6.22 23.50 9.71
N MET A 180 7.24 22.76 9.29
CA MET A 180 7.09 21.79 8.21
C MET A 180 6.08 20.67 8.55
N VAL A 181 6.11 20.12 9.77
CA VAL A 181 5.13 19.13 10.22
C VAL A 181 3.71 19.72 10.14
N GLN A 182 3.50 20.95 10.60
CA GLN A 182 2.21 21.65 10.52
C GLN A 182 1.74 21.83 9.08
N ARG A 183 2.66 22.11 8.12
CA ARG A 183 2.32 22.17 6.69
C ARG A 183 1.79 20.82 6.19
N MET A 184 2.48 19.74 6.50
CA MET A 184 2.02 18.38 6.11
C MET A 184 0.66 18.06 6.75
N ALA A 185 0.52 18.26 8.06
CA ALA A 185 -0.73 18.05 8.78
C ALA A 185 -1.89 18.87 8.19
N SER A 186 -1.65 20.13 7.80
CA SER A 186 -2.67 21.00 7.21
C SER A 186 -3.21 20.52 5.85
N ARG A 187 -2.44 19.67 5.16
CA ARG A 187 -2.86 19.06 3.89
C ARG A 187 -3.59 17.74 4.09
N GLY A 188 -3.63 17.21 5.31
CA GLY A 188 -4.36 15.98 5.63
C GLY A 188 -3.61 14.71 5.26
N VAL A 189 -2.28 14.70 5.39
CA VAL A 189 -1.47 13.47 5.32
C VAL A 189 -1.86 12.50 6.44
N ASN A 190 -1.50 11.24 6.30
CA ASN A 190 -1.74 10.21 7.32
C ASN A 190 -0.54 10.05 8.27
N ARG A 191 0.68 10.30 7.79
CA ARG A 191 1.93 10.15 8.53
C ARG A 191 2.96 11.21 8.11
N ILE A 192 4.00 11.36 8.88
CA ILE A 192 5.13 12.27 8.60
C ILE A 192 6.35 11.43 8.21
N LYS A 193 6.97 11.73 7.08
CA LYS A 193 8.26 11.19 6.68
C LYS A 193 9.38 12.16 7.02
N VAL A 194 10.37 11.70 7.80
CA VAL A 194 11.57 12.47 8.13
C VAL A 194 12.83 11.81 7.59
N MET A 195 13.80 12.62 7.18
CA MET A 195 15.14 12.18 6.81
C MET A 195 16.05 12.31 8.05
N ALA A 196 16.35 11.21 8.75
CA ALA A 196 17.25 11.23 9.90
C ALA A 196 18.74 11.09 9.51
N THR A 197 19.01 10.54 8.33
CA THR A 197 20.34 10.51 7.70
C THR A 197 20.29 11.01 6.26
N GLU A 198 21.44 11.24 5.66
CA GLU A 198 21.54 11.49 4.21
C GLU A 198 21.09 10.28 3.41
N ARG A 199 20.75 10.50 2.13
CA ARG A 199 20.22 9.47 1.22
C ARG A 199 21.33 8.60 0.64
N ALA A 200 21.06 7.29 0.48
CA ALA A 200 21.94 6.41 -0.29
C ALA A 200 21.86 6.64 -1.80
N GLY A 201 20.68 6.99 -2.32
CA GLY A 201 20.41 7.19 -3.74
C GLY A 201 20.86 8.54 -4.32
N THR A 202 21.71 9.29 -3.63
CA THR A 202 22.31 10.55 -4.12
C THR A 202 23.84 10.40 -4.18
N PRO A 203 24.52 10.67 -5.30
CA PRO A 203 25.97 10.38 -5.46
C PRO A 203 26.86 11.09 -4.43
N ASP A 204 26.57 12.35 -4.13
CA ASP A 204 27.41 13.25 -3.34
C ASP A 204 27.08 13.23 -1.84
N THR A 205 26.33 12.22 -1.36
CA THR A 205 25.96 12.06 0.05
C THR A 205 26.64 10.85 0.69
N ASP A 206 26.70 10.84 2.02
CA ASP A 206 27.06 9.67 2.82
C ASP A 206 25.85 9.23 3.66
N PRO A 207 25.21 8.10 3.35
CA PRO A 207 24.01 7.65 4.05
C PRO A 207 24.21 7.35 5.54
N ARG A 208 25.46 7.38 6.03
CA ARG A 208 25.78 7.21 7.45
C ARG A 208 25.68 8.51 8.23
N ILE A 209 25.71 9.68 7.57
CA ILE A 209 25.70 10.98 8.21
C ILE A 209 24.30 11.33 8.68
N ARG A 210 24.19 11.65 9.97
CA ARG A 210 23.00 12.18 10.61
C ARG A 210 22.74 13.63 10.18
N VAL A 211 21.47 14.00 9.91
CA VAL A 211 21.11 15.34 9.40
C VAL A 211 20.33 16.21 10.38
N PHE A 212 19.61 15.64 11.34
CA PHE A 212 18.91 16.35 12.42
C PHE A 212 19.47 15.99 13.79
N ASN A 213 19.55 16.95 14.71
CA ASN A 213 19.93 16.71 16.09
C ASN A 213 18.78 16.11 16.93
N ASP A 214 19.04 15.77 18.22
CA ASP A 214 18.05 15.12 19.08
C ASP A 214 16.85 16.02 19.36
N GLU A 215 17.07 17.33 19.54
CA GLU A 215 16.02 18.32 19.81
C GLU A 215 15.11 18.50 18.59
N GLU A 216 15.67 18.53 17.38
CA GLU A 216 14.91 18.65 16.14
C GLU A 216 14.06 17.41 15.89
N LEU A 217 14.62 16.20 16.04
CA LEU A 217 13.85 14.95 15.89
C LEU A 217 12.74 14.83 16.93
N ALA A 218 13.03 15.19 18.20
CA ALA A 218 12.00 15.23 19.24
C ALA A 218 10.88 16.23 18.90
N ALA A 219 11.23 17.42 18.39
CA ALA A 219 10.28 18.44 17.99
C ALA A 219 9.36 17.98 16.84
N ILE A 220 9.90 17.23 15.86
CA ILE A 220 9.12 16.63 14.77
C ILE A 220 8.08 15.64 15.32
N VAL A 221 8.53 14.71 16.18
CA VAL A 221 7.65 13.69 16.75
C VAL A 221 6.58 14.30 17.65
N GLU A 222 6.97 15.23 18.52
CA GLU A 222 6.02 15.94 19.39
C GLU A 222 4.96 16.70 18.59
N GLU A 223 5.35 17.39 17.51
CA GLU A 223 4.41 18.17 16.70
C GLU A 223 3.47 17.25 15.90
N ALA A 224 3.97 16.15 15.35
CA ALA A 224 3.17 15.14 14.67
C ALA A 224 2.12 14.54 15.63
N ASN A 225 2.52 14.17 16.85
CA ASN A 225 1.63 13.59 17.85
C ASN A 225 0.48 14.51 18.25
N LYS A 226 0.68 15.85 18.25
CA LYS A 226 -0.39 16.82 18.52
C LYS A 226 -1.53 16.76 17.51
N THR A 227 -1.24 16.29 16.29
CA THR A 227 -2.21 16.16 15.20
C THR A 227 -2.69 14.74 14.97
N GLY A 228 -2.25 13.80 15.84
CA GLY A 228 -2.57 12.38 15.72
C GLY A 228 -1.81 11.64 14.60
N LEU A 229 -0.75 12.26 14.07
CA LEU A 229 0.11 11.66 13.07
C LEU A 229 1.29 10.95 13.73
N TRP A 230 1.78 9.89 13.09
CA TRP A 230 3.02 9.24 13.48
C TRP A 230 4.15 9.59 12.53
N VAL A 231 5.39 9.35 12.95
CA VAL A 231 6.59 9.70 12.19
C VAL A 231 7.31 8.43 11.76
N VAL A 232 7.64 8.32 10.48
CA VAL A 232 8.52 7.29 9.92
C VAL A 232 9.84 7.93 9.49
N ALA A 233 10.98 7.25 9.73
CA ALA A 233 12.28 7.85 9.58
C ALA A 233 13.17 7.08 8.60
N HIS A 234 13.54 7.73 7.49
CA HIS A 234 14.67 7.30 6.68
C HIS A 234 15.96 7.37 7.50
N ALA A 235 16.65 6.26 7.65
CA ALA A 235 17.95 6.22 8.33
C ALA A 235 18.75 4.98 7.94
N HIS A 236 19.85 5.15 7.20
CA HIS A 236 20.84 4.09 6.99
C HIS A 236 21.84 4.02 8.13
N GLY A 237 22.35 5.17 8.57
CA GLY A 237 23.36 5.30 9.60
C GLY A 237 22.83 5.09 11.01
N ASN A 238 23.61 4.39 11.83
CA ASN A 238 23.22 4.02 13.19
C ASN A 238 22.93 5.22 14.09
N GLU A 239 23.70 6.31 13.99
CA GLU A 239 23.54 7.48 14.86
C GLU A 239 22.20 8.16 14.62
N GLY A 240 21.82 8.42 13.34
CA GLY A 240 20.54 9.01 12.98
C GLY A 240 19.37 8.12 13.37
N ALA A 241 19.46 6.81 13.11
CA ALA A 241 18.45 5.85 13.49
C ALA A 241 18.24 5.79 15.00
N ALA A 242 19.31 5.67 15.78
CA ALA A 242 19.21 5.63 17.24
C ALA A 242 18.58 6.91 17.82
N ALA A 243 18.91 8.08 17.25
CA ALA A 243 18.31 9.35 17.64
C ALA A 243 16.81 9.41 17.30
N ALA A 244 16.42 8.96 16.09
CA ALA A 244 15.02 8.88 15.69
C ALA A 244 14.21 7.92 16.59
N VAL A 245 14.78 6.75 16.92
CA VAL A 245 14.14 5.80 17.86
C VAL A 245 14.00 6.39 19.26
N ARG A 246 15.02 7.13 19.75
CA ARG A 246 14.90 7.84 21.05
C ARG A 246 13.82 8.90 21.01
N ALA A 247 13.69 9.65 19.92
CA ALA A 247 12.66 10.65 19.71
C ALA A 247 11.23 10.06 19.66
N GLY A 248 11.08 8.77 19.39
CA GLY A 248 9.80 8.08 19.38
C GLY A 248 9.15 7.94 18.00
N VAL A 249 9.96 7.76 16.96
CA VAL A 249 9.43 7.42 15.64
C VAL A 249 8.73 6.06 15.64
N HIS A 250 7.81 5.86 14.72
CA HIS A 250 7.01 4.64 14.59
C HIS A 250 7.77 3.53 13.85
N SER A 251 8.51 3.90 12.80
CA SER A 251 9.34 2.97 12.04
C SER A 251 10.67 3.60 11.63
N ILE A 252 11.68 2.74 11.44
CA ILE A 252 12.92 3.05 10.74
C ILE A 252 12.89 2.38 9.39
N GLU A 253 13.18 3.14 8.35
CA GLU A 253 13.30 2.66 6.99
C GLU A 253 14.77 2.47 6.62
N HIS A 254 15.08 1.42 5.86
CA HIS A 254 16.40 0.95 5.43
C HIS A 254 17.25 0.34 6.54
N GLY A 255 17.68 1.10 7.51
CA GLY A 255 18.41 0.62 8.69
C GLY A 255 19.74 -0.07 8.41
N THR A 256 20.37 0.12 7.24
CA THR A 256 21.49 -0.70 6.74
C THR A 256 22.64 -0.92 7.74
N TYR A 257 22.96 0.09 8.55
CA TYR A 257 24.13 0.07 9.46
C TYR A 257 23.76 0.05 10.94
N LEU A 258 22.56 -0.47 11.31
CA LEU A 258 22.13 -0.50 12.71
C LEU A 258 23.01 -1.41 13.57
N SER A 259 23.34 -0.92 14.75
CA SER A 259 24.00 -1.71 15.80
C SER A 259 22.98 -2.54 16.57
N ASP A 260 23.46 -3.57 17.27
CA ASP A 260 22.62 -4.40 18.14
C ASP A 260 21.98 -3.59 19.28
N ASP A 261 22.65 -2.50 19.75
CA ASP A 261 22.07 -1.62 20.77
C ASP A 261 20.84 -0.87 20.22
N THR A 262 20.94 -0.38 18.99
CA THR A 262 19.80 0.28 18.31
C THR A 262 18.68 -0.71 18.04
N LEU A 263 18.98 -1.93 17.60
CA LEU A 263 17.98 -2.98 17.39
C LEU A 263 17.28 -3.38 18.70
N ARG A 264 18.03 -3.47 19.83
CA ARG A 264 17.41 -3.70 21.15
C ARG A 264 16.46 -2.56 21.55
N LEU A 265 16.87 -1.32 21.32
CA LEU A 265 16.05 -0.15 21.61
C LEU A 265 14.78 -0.12 20.74
N MET A 266 14.89 -0.46 19.45
CA MET A 266 13.73 -0.60 18.56
C MET A 266 12.73 -1.64 19.08
N LYS A 267 13.23 -2.84 19.44
CA LYS A 267 12.39 -3.90 20.03
C LYS A 267 11.72 -3.43 21.33
N GLU A 268 12.47 -2.80 22.23
CA GLU A 268 11.96 -2.30 23.52
C GLU A 268 10.84 -1.28 23.33
N LYS A 269 11.00 -0.37 22.37
CA LYS A 269 10.02 0.68 22.07
C LYS A 269 8.92 0.25 21.09
N GLY A 270 8.99 -0.95 20.50
CA GLY A 270 8.05 -1.45 19.51
C GLY A 270 8.15 -0.75 18.15
N VAL A 271 9.32 -0.18 17.82
CA VAL A 271 9.57 0.50 16.55
C VAL A 271 9.75 -0.54 15.44
N TYR A 272 9.03 -0.36 14.33
CA TYR A 272 9.14 -1.25 13.16
C TYR A 272 10.42 -1.00 12.38
N LEU A 273 10.87 -2.03 11.67
CA LEU A 273 11.93 -1.93 10.66
C LEU A 273 11.35 -2.25 9.29
N ASP A 274 11.51 -1.34 8.36
CA ASP A 274 11.28 -1.51 6.94
C ASP A 274 12.63 -1.54 6.20
N PRO A 275 13.20 -2.72 5.94
CA PRO A 275 14.59 -2.80 5.48
C PRO A 275 14.78 -2.41 4.02
N THR A 276 13.72 -2.44 3.19
CA THR A 276 13.77 -2.07 1.76
C THR A 276 14.97 -2.66 1.03
N ILE A 277 15.22 -3.96 1.21
CA ILE A 277 16.38 -4.63 0.60
C ILE A 277 16.31 -4.52 -0.93
N THR A 278 15.10 -4.54 -1.47
CA THR A 278 14.82 -4.39 -2.90
C THR A 278 15.42 -3.10 -3.48
N ALA A 279 15.41 -1.99 -2.73
CA ALA A 279 16.05 -0.74 -3.17
C ALA A 279 17.58 -0.88 -3.31
N LEU A 280 18.23 -1.63 -2.42
CA LEU A 280 19.67 -1.91 -2.52
C LEU A 280 19.98 -2.88 -3.66
N VAL A 281 19.09 -3.87 -3.92
CA VAL A 281 19.20 -4.76 -5.09
C VAL A 281 19.13 -3.93 -6.36
N ASP A 282 18.12 -3.07 -6.49
CA ASP A 282 17.93 -2.19 -7.65
C ASP A 282 19.12 -1.24 -7.84
N MET A 283 19.57 -0.60 -6.76
CA MET A 283 20.76 0.27 -6.80
C MET A 283 22.03 -0.46 -7.23
N SER A 284 22.16 -1.77 -6.95
CA SER A 284 23.32 -2.58 -7.35
C SER A 284 23.25 -3.10 -8.78
N ASP A 285 22.07 -3.07 -9.39
CA ASP A 285 21.78 -3.60 -10.72
C ASP A 285 22.14 -2.57 -11.79
N PRO A 286 23.00 -2.90 -12.78
CA PRO A 286 23.30 -2.00 -13.90
C PRO A 286 22.07 -1.64 -14.77
N GLU A 287 21.03 -2.47 -14.74
CA GLU A 287 19.78 -2.25 -15.46
C GLU A 287 18.67 -1.65 -14.55
N GLY A 288 18.99 -1.36 -13.27
CA GLY A 288 18.10 -0.74 -12.30
C GLY A 288 17.83 0.75 -12.56
N GLU A 289 17.08 1.35 -11.64
CA GLU A 289 16.72 2.78 -11.72
C GLU A 289 17.93 3.72 -11.63
N TYR A 290 19.01 3.28 -11.01
CA TYR A 290 20.19 4.11 -10.71
C TYR A 290 21.23 3.97 -11.81
N ASP A 291 21.05 4.71 -12.93
CA ASP A 291 22.04 4.79 -14.01
C ASP A 291 23.22 5.70 -13.59
N ASN A 292 23.93 5.28 -12.52
CA ASN A 292 25.09 5.99 -11.98
C ASN A 292 26.10 4.99 -11.40
N PRO A 293 27.35 4.91 -11.94
CA PRO A 293 28.34 3.95 -11.47
C PRO A 293 28.72 4.07 -9.97
N ILE A 294 28.66 5.28 -9.39
CA ILE A 294 28.93 5.50 -7.96
C ILE A 294 27.84 4.86 -7.13
N LEU A 295 26.58 5.06 -7.52
CA LEU A 295 25.44 4.49 -6.81
C LEU A 295 25.38 2.96 -6.95
N GLN A 296 25.68 2.43 -8.15
CA GLN A 296 25.77 0.98 -8.36
C GLN A 296 26.86 0.34 -7.51
N MET A 297 28.04 0.99 -7.39
CA MET A 297 29.11 0.53 -6.50
C MET A 297 28.69 0.60 -5.03
N ARG A 298 28.00 1.68 -4.65
CA ARG A 298 27.43 1.85 -3.28
C ARG A 298 26.41 0.77 -2.99
N GLY A 299 25.46 0.50 -3.89
CA GLY A 299 24.46 -0.57 -3.77
C GLY A 299 25.11 -1.93 -3.55
N LYS A 300 26.12 -2.28 -4.37
CA LYS A 300 26.90 -3.53 -4.23
C LYS A 300 27.59 -3.64 -2.86
N ALA A 301 28.07 -2.52 -2.29
CA ALA A 301 28.70 -2.51 -0.98
C ALA A 301 27.69 -2.59 0.17
N MET A 302 26.53 -1.94 0.03
CA MET A 302 25.50 -1.86 1.07
C MET A 302 24.63 -3.12 1.16
N LEU A 303 24.33 -3.78 0.04
CA LEU A 303 23.38 -4.90 -0.04
C LEU A 303 23.71 -6.07 0.90
N PRO A 304 24.96 -6.58 0.98
CA PRO A 304 25.30 -7.64 1.95
C PRO A 304 25.06 -7.20 3.41
N THR A 305 25.41 -5.95 3.73
CA THR A 305 25.24 -5.38 5.07
C THR A 305 23.76 -5.24 5.43
N GLY A 306 22.93 -4.78 4.50
CA GLY A 306 21.49 -4.66 4.69
C GLY A 306 20.83 -6.02 4.94
N ARG A 307 21.17 -7.04 4.15
CA ARG A 307 20.67 -8.42 4.36
C ARG A 307 21.08 -8.98 5.72
N GLU A 308 22.35 -8.82 6.10
CA GLU A 308 22.85 -9.26 7.42
C GLU A 308 22.15 -8.52 8.57
N MET A 309 21.99 -7.20 8.45
CA MET A 309 21.31 -6.39 9.45
C MET A 309 19.86 -6.85 9.62
N THR A 310 19.12 -7.08 8.52
CA THR A 310 17.74 -7.59 8.55
C THR A 310 17.65 -8.94 9.24
N ALA A 311 18.55 -9.88 8.93
CA ALA A 311 18.62 -11.18 9.59
C ALA A 311 18.89 -11.06 11.11
N ARG A 312 19.74 -10.11 11.53
CA ARG A 312 19.99 -9.83 12.95
C ARG A 312 18.77 -9.23 13.63
N ALA A 313 18.15 -8.23 13.00
CA ALA A 313 16.94 -7.58 13.51
C ALA A 313 15.82 -8.59 13.77
N TRP A 314 15.56 -9.48 12.78
CA TRP A 314 14.60 -10.57 12.92
C TRP A 314 14.91 -11.49 14.09
N LYS A 315 16.15 -11.99 14.18
CA LYS A 315 16.61 -12.86 15.30
C LYS A 315 16.48 -12.20 16.66
N MET A 316 16.66 -10.88 16.74
CA MET A 316 16.50 -10.10 17.95
C MET A 316 15.03 -9.81 18.28
N GLY A 317 14.10 -10.08 17.38
CA GLY A 317 12.66 -9.92 17.56
C GLY A 317 12.17 -8.49 17.33
N VAL A 318 12.84 -7.74 16.46
CA VAL A 318 12.30 -6.48 15.91
C VAL A 318 11.18 -6.83 14.92
N LYS A 319 10.07 -6.09 14.96
CA LYS A 319 9.00 -6.25 14.00
C LYS A 319 9.46 -5.74 12.63
N ILE A 320 9.37 -6.60 11.61
CA ILE A 320 9.78 -6.27 10.24
C ILE A 320 8.54 -6.14 9.36
N VAL A 321 8.47 -5.07 8.58
CA VAL A 321 7.50 -4.84 7.51
C VAL A 321 8.18 -4.97 6.15
N ALA A 322 7.41 -5.02 5.08
CA ALA A 322 7.92 -5.06 3.73
C ALA A 322 7.53 -3.77 2.98
N GLY A 323 8.53 -3.01 2.58
CA GLY A 323 8.43 -1.86 1.72
C GLY A 323 9.47 -1.93 0.61
N THR A 324 9.13 -1.48 -0.59
CA THR A 324 10.01 -1.63 -1.76
C THR A 324 10.95 -0.46 -1.97
N ASP A 325 10.57 0.74 -1.54
CA ASP A 325 11.21 2.01 -1.88
C ASP A 325 11.25 2.24 -3.42
N THR A 326 10.25 1.73 -4.14
CA THR A 326 10.14 1.86 -5.60
C THR A 326 9.08 2.89 -6.00
N SER A 327 9.24 3.43 -7.20
CA SER A 327 8.23 4.29 -7.84
C SER A 327 7.25 3.53 -8.71
N TYR A 328 7.42 2.23 -8.92
CA TYR A 328 6.61 1.40 -9.82
C TYR A 328 6.54 1.93 -11.27
N PHE A 329 7.57 2.60 -11.75
CA PHE A 329 7.55 3.10 -13.12
C PHE A 329 7.97 2.02 -14.15
N ASP A 330 7.74 2.27 -15.44
CA ASP A 330 7.85 1.28 -16.51
C ASP A 330 9.16 0.48 -16.59
N LYS A 331 10.27 1.10 -16.22
CA LYS A 331 11.59 0.45 -16.32
C LYS A 331 11.96 -0.36 -15.08
N ASN A 332 11.28 -0.11 -13.95
CA ASN A 332 11.52 -0.84 -12.74
C ASN A 332 10.58 -2.06 -12.68
N ASN A 333 11.16 -3.25 -12.74
CA ASN A 333 10.43 -4.51 -12.62
C ASN A 333 10.33 -5.01 -11.16
N ARG A 334 10.81 -4.23 -10.19
CA ARG A 334 10.77 -4.61 -8.77
C ARG A 334 9.37 -4.36 -8.20
N THR A 335 8.92 -5.29 -7.39
CA THR A 335 7.61 -5.28 -6.75
C THR A 335 7.72 -5.72 -5.30
N LEU A 336 6.65 -5.61 -4.53
CA LEU A 336 6.65 -6.09 -3.15
C LEU A 336 6.93 -7.59 -3.03
N ALA A 337 6.64 -8.38 -4.07
CA ALA A 337 7.02 -9.78 -4.12
C ALA A 337 8.55 -9.97 -4.01
N ASP A 338 9.34 -9.09 -4.63
CA ASP A 338 10.80 -9.14 -4.54
C ASP A 338 11.28 -8.86 -3.11
N GLU A 339 10.69 -7.89 -2.40
CA GLU A 339 11.02 -7.62 -1.00
C GLU A 339 10.65 -8.80 -0.10
N MET A 340 9.47 -9.41 -0.27
CA MET A 340 9.09 -10.61 0.48
C MET A 340 10.05 -11.78 0.23
N ILE A 341 10.57 -11.92 -0.98
CA ILE A 341 11.61 -12.93 -1.29
C ILE A 341 12.89 -12.63 -0.53
N GLU A 342 13.37 -11.38 -0.56
CA GLU A 342 14.57 -10.96 0.17
C GLU A 342 14.41 -11.15 1.68
N LEU A 343 13.27 -10.82 2.26
CA LEU A 343 12.98 -11.03 3.67
C LEU A 343 12.97 -12.52 4.04
N SER A 344 12.37 -13.35 3.19
CA SER A 344 12.38 -14.81 3.39
C SER A 344 13.81 -15.38 3.38
N ASP A 345 14.62 -14.94 2.40
CA ASP A 345 16.02 -15.36 2.23
C ASP A 345 16.92 -14.82 3.38
N ALA A 346 16.57 -13.66 3.96
CA ALA A 346 17.22 -13.12 5.17
C ALA A 346 16.89 -13.92 6.45
N GLY A 347 16.02 -14.92 6.37
CA GLY A 347 15.76 -15.86 7.46
C GLY A 347 14.42 -15.74 8.16
N LEU A 348 13.49 -14.89 7.66
CA LEU A 348 12.11 -14.86 8.14
C LEU A 348 11.37 -16.14 7.74
N GLY A 349 11.71 -16.69 6.57
CA GLY A 349 10.98 -17.79 5.94
C GLY A 349 9.69 -17.32 5.27
N PRO A 350 9.08 -18.18 4.41
CA PRO A 350 7.99 -17.78 3.54
C PRO A 350 6.77 -17.17 4.26
N MET A 351 6.28 -17.84 5.32
CA MET A 351 5.06 -17.41 6.00
C MET A 351 5.24 -16.03 6.67
N GLU A 352 6.36 -15.80 7.36
CA GLU A 352 6.60 -14.52 8.06
C GLU A 352 6.92 -13.40 7.06
N ALA A 353 7.55 -13.70 5.92
CA ALA A 353 7.74 -12.73 4.84
C ALA A 353 6.40 -12.31 4.22
N ILE A 354 5.45 -13.24 4.03
CA ILE A 354 4.08 -12.93 3.58
C ILE A 354 3.36 -12.05 4.61
N LYS A 355 3.47 -12.37 5.90
CA LYS A 355 2.89 -11.52 6.95
C LYS A 355 3.51 -10.13 6.96
N ALA A 356 4.83 -10.02 6.76
CA ALA A 356 5.52 -8.74 6.66
C ALA A 356 4.95 -7.88 5.52
N GLY A 357 4.66 -8.47 4.34
CA GLY A 357 4.07 -7.76 3.18
C GLY A 357 2.53 -7.70 3.19
N THR A 358 1.87 -8.06 4.29
CA THR A 358 0.41 -8.04 4.43
C THR A 358 -0.01 -7.49 5.80
N SER A 359 -0.25 -8.33 6.79
CA SER A 359 -0.84 -7.92 8.08
C SER A 359 0.09 -7.05 8.94
N VAL A 360 1.42 -7.30 8.91
CA VAL A 360 2.36 -6.50 9.72
C VAL A 360 2.58 -5.11 9.10
N SER A 361 2.67 -5.02 7.77
CA SER A 361 2.68 -3.72 7.07
C SER A 361 1.35 -2.98 7.27
N ALA A 362 0.22 -3.67 7.28
CA ALA A 362 -1.07 -3.04 7.59
C ALA A 362 -1.13 -2.48 9.03
N GLU A 363 -0.50 -3.16 10.00
CA GLU A 363 -0.36 -2.67 11.38
C GLU A 363 0.51 -1.41 11.42
N GLU A 364 1.65 -1.40 10.74
CA GLU A 364 2.54 -0.23 10.65
C GLU A 364 1.84 0.95 10.01
N LEU A 365 1.09 0.72 8.92
CA LEU A 365 0.34 1.76 8.22
C LEU A 365 -0.96 2.20 8.93
N GLY A 366 -1.31 1.57 10.06
CA GLY A 366 -2.53 1.89 10.82
C GLY A 366 -3.83 1.50 10.11
N VAL A 367 -3.79 0.55 9.19
CA VAL A 367 -4.94 0.08 8.40
C VAL A 367 -5.36 -1.36 8.74
N ASP A 368 -4.72 -1.99 9.72
CA ASP A 368 -4.91 -3.38 10.18
C ASP A 368 -6.34 -3.70 10.66
N LYS A 369 -7.16 -2.70 10.89
CA LYS A 369 -8.57 -2.88 11.29
C LYS A 369 -9.51 -3.09 10.09
N ARG A 370 -9.02 -2.92 8.87
CA ARG A 370 -9.85 -2.99 7.67
C ARG A 370 -9.26 -3.83 6.54
N THR A 371 -7.93 -3.97 6.43
CA THR A 371 -7.24 -4.71 5.37
C THR A 371 -5.98 -5.42 5.88
N GLY A 372 -5.17 -6.02 5.00
CA GLY A 372 -3.93 -6.74 5.32
C GLY A 372 -4.13 -8.17 5.82
N SER A 373 -5.38 -8.63 5.98
CA SER A 373 -5.69 -10.02 6.35
C SER A 373 -7.07 -10.43 5.85
N ILE A 374 -7.26 -11.74 5.60
CA ILE A 374 -8.54 -12.29 5.17
C ILE A 374 -9.38 -12.64 6.40
N ARG A 375 -10.26 -11.70 6.78
CA ARG A 375 -11.15 -11.79 7.94
C ARG A 375 -12.56 -11.32 7.60
N VAL A 376 -13.57 -11.93 8.21
CA VAL A 376 -14.96 -11.47 8.09
C VAL A 376 -15.09 -10.01 8.52
N GLY A 377 -15.74 -9.20 7.69
CA GLY A 377 -15.95 -7.76 7.90
C GLY A 377 -14.86 -6.87 7.29
N TYR A 378 -13.70 -7.42 6.91
CA TYR A 378 -12.61 -6.68 6.27
C TYR A 378 -12.92 -6.38 4.80
N GLU A 379 -12.22 -5.42 4.24
CA GLU A 379 -12.22 -5.12 2.81
C GLU A 379 -11.75 -6.36 2.05
N ALA A 380 -12.37 -6.61 0.92
CA ALA A 380 -12.01 -7.75 0.08
C ALA A 380 -10.85 -7.35 -0.85
N ASP A 381 -9.67 -7.32 -0.26
CA ASP A 381 -8.40 -7.08 -0.92
C ASP A 381 -7.65 -8.41 -0.99
N PHE A 382 -7.49 -8.94 -2.19
CA PHE A 382 -6.92 -10.27 -2.41
C PHE A 382 -5.89 -10.27 -3.53
N VAL A 383 -4.90 -11.13 -3.36
CA VAL A 383 -4.02 -11.59 -4.42
C VAL A 383 -4.21 -13.09 -4.60
N VAL A 384 -4.39 -13.52 -5.85
CA VAL A 384 -4.36 -14.93 -6.23
C VAL A 384 -3.07 -15.20 -6.97
N ILE A 385 -2.34 -16.23 -6.54
CA ILE A 385 -1.11 -16.68 -7.17
C ILE A 385 -1.25 -18.13 -7.66
N ASP A 386 -0.46 -18.48 -8.66
CA ASP A 386 -0.59 -19.76 -9.37
C ASP A 386 -0.12 -20.96 -8.53
N ARG A 387 0.98 -20.79 -7.78
CA ARG A 387 1.65 -21.90 -7.08
C ARG A 387 1.91 -21.59 -5.61
N SER A 388 2.18 -22.63 -4.81
CA SER A 388 2.43 -22.50 -3.37
C SER A 388 3.63 -21.59 -3.06
N PRO A 389 3.43 -20.44 -2.37
CA PRO A 389 4.54 -19.60 -1.92
C PRO A 389 5.24 -20.21 -0.69
N LEU A 390 4.60 -21.19 -0.02
CA LEU A 390 5.16 -21.87 1.14
C LEU A 390 6.16 -22.97 0.75
N GLU A 391 6.00 -23.56 -0.45
CA GLU A 391 6.97 -24.50 -1.03
C GLU A 391 8.17 -23.76 -1.63
N ASN A 392 7.92 -22.62 -2.27
CA ASN A 392 8.95 -21.74 -2.82
C ASN A 392 8.43 -20.31 -2.81
N ILE A 393 9.05 -19.47 -1.99
CA ILE A 393 8.63 -18.06 -1.84
C ILE A 393 8.64 -17.30 -3.17
N ARG A 394 9.45 -17.68 -4.15
CA ARG A 394 9.50 -17.01 -5.46
C ARG A 394 8.19 -17.10 -6.24
N HIS A 395 7.30 -18.03 -5.89
CA HIS A 395 5.96 -18.11 -6.47
C HIS A 395 5.04 -16.93 -6.04
N ILE A 396 5.44 -16.16 -5.02
CA ILE A 396 4.67 -14.98 -4.57
C ILE A 396 4.50 -13.94 -5.67
N GLY A 397 5.43 -13.88 -6.63
CA GLY A 397 5.38 -13.01 -7.81
C GLY A 397 4.48 -13.51 -8.95
N ASP A 398 4.02 -14.77 -8.91
CA ASP A 398 3.18 -15.38 -9.96
C ASP A 398 1.70 -14.93 -9.82
N VAL A 399 1.46 -13.62 -9.77
CA VAL A 399 0.13 -13.01 -9.56
C VAL A 399 -0.75 -13.23 -10.79
N VAL A 400 -1.87 -13.95 -10.60
CA VAL A 400 -2.86 -14.25 -11.65
C VAL A 400 -4.17 -13.46 -11.49
N MET A 401 -4.50 -13.03 -10.28
CA MET A 401 -5.65 -12.15 -10.03
C MET A 401 -5.36 -11.17 -8.90
N VAL A 402 -5.90 -9.97 -9.01
CA VAL A 402 -5.92 -8.96 -7.95
C VAL A 402 -7.35 -8.48 -7.76
N VAL A 403 -7.80 -8.50 -6.52
CA VAL A 403 -9.08 -7.93 -6.09
C VAL A 403 -8.79 -6.78 -5.14
N ASN A 404 -9.38 -5.63 -5.39
CA ASN A 404 -9.21 -4.42 -4.59
C ASN A 404 -10.59 -3.86 -4.21
N ASN A 405 -10.87 -3.75 -2.93
CA ASN A 405 -12.19 -3.32 -2.43
C ASN A 405 -13.35 -4.14 -3.04
N GLY A 406 -13.15 -5.45 -3.22
CA GLY A 406 -14.13 -6.37 -3.80
C GLY A 406 -14.30 -6.27 -5.32
N ARG A 407 -13.48 -5.49 -6.02
CA ARG A 407 -13.48 -5.38 -7.48
C ARG A 407 -12.25 -6.04 -8.07
N ILE A 408 -12.43 -6.80 -9.14
CA ILE A 408 -11.33 -7.46 -9.84
C ILE A 408 -10.54 -6.42 -10.65
N ALA A 409 -9.33 -6.09 -10.19
CA ALA A 409 -8.41 -5.15 -10.85
C ALA A 409 -7.50 -5.83 -11.88
N LEU A 410 -7.22 -7.12 -11.70
CA LEU A 410 -6.48 -7.97 -12.63
C LEU A 410 -7.09 -9.37 -12.65
N ASN A 411 -7.28 -9.94 -13.84
CA ASN A 411 -7.66 -11.34 -14.00
C ASN A 411 -6.92 -11.98 -15.18
N ARG A 412 -6.06 -12.95 -14.88
CA ARG A 412 -5.31 -13.76 -15.84
C ARG A 412 -5.69 -15.25 -15.79
N LEU A 413 -6.66 -15.63 -14.95
CA LEU A 413 -7.05 -17.05 -14.80
C LEU A 413 -7.51 -17.68 -16.11
N ASN A 414 -8.16 -16.90 -16.99
CA ASN A 414 -8.64 -17.38 -18.29
C ASN A 414 -7.56 -17.35 -19.41
N VAL A 415 -6.38 -16.80 -19.15
CA VAL A 415 -5.28 -16.74 -20.13
C VAL A 415 -4.35 -17.95 -19.97
N ALA A 416 -4.27 -18.52 -18.78
CA ALA A 416 -3.47 -19.71 -18.48
C ALA A 416 -4.06 -21.04 -19.00
N ALA A 417 -5.27 -21.03 -19.57
CA ALA A 417 -5.99 -22.23 -20.05
C ALA A 417 -5.71 -22.60 -21.52
N HIS A 418 -4.65 -22.08 -22.13
CA HIS A 418 -4.21 -22.53 -23.46
C HIS A 418 -2.78 -23.12 -23.38
N PRO A 419 -2.66 -24.43 -23.71
CA PRO A 419 -1.35 -25.10 -23.76
C PRO A 419 -0.49 -24.59 -24.92
#